data_2ca65be291dc3d43e80b8f7c39e9a9ea
#
_entry.id   2ca65be291dc3d43e80b8f7c39e9a9ea
#
_cell.length_a   1.000
_cell.length_b   1.000
_cell.length_c   1.000
_cell.angle_alpha   90.00
_cell.angle_beta   90.00
_cell.angle_gamma   90.00
#
_symmetry.space_group_name_H-M   'P 1'
#
loop_
_entity.id
_entity.type
_entity.pdbx_description
1 polymer ?
#
loop_
_entity_poly.entity_id
_entity_poly.type
_entity_poly.pdbx_seq_one_letter_code
_entity_poly.pdbx_strand_id
1 'polypeptide(L)'
;MNQAKAAAQAKYPVSKVIHSAITIFLMFLFGRVIPPFGGITEVGMNVLGVFLGVIYGYCTCEIAWPSILGFVAYGLSGAVTMKEGIQAMMGQSVVFQSICAFLAAGALSEFGFSKWFVRWSLSRKVFKGKPIIYIWCFLVIFGLSAVVIYTVPLQVLLYAVWADIAESCGYEKNSKFVYAGFTGIMLACTAGDSLIPYTSWKLGLAETWSAAVGGEINLVLFGLMTTLIFLLAITAYVLLLKPILKVDLSRLQALSLIHI
;
A
#
# COMPACT_ATOMS: atom_id res chain seq x y z
N MET A 1 -4.43 -30.35 18.08
CA MET A 1 -5.36 -30.01 19.18
C MET A 1 -4.72 -29.08 20.23
N ASN A 2 -3.42 -29.12 20.49
CA ASN A 2 -2.75 -28.25 21.48
C ASN A 2 -2.50 -26.80 21.02
N GLN A 3 -2.33 -26.52 19.75
CA GLN A 3 -2.12 -25.15 19.25
C GLN A 3 -3.40 -24.30 19.28
N ALA A 4 -4.57 -24.90 19.06
CA ALA A 4 -5.85 -24.20 19.15
C ALA A 4 -6.21 -23.83 20.61
N LYS A 5 -5.81 -24.67 21.60
CA LYS A 5 -5.99 -24.34 23.02
C LYS A 5 -5.02 -23.25 23.52
N ALA A 6 -3.80 -23.19 22.99
CA ALA A 6 -2.84 -22.15 23.32
C ALA A 6 -3.26 -20.76 22.75
N ALA A 7 -3.89 -20.72 21.57
CA ALA A 7 -4.44 -19.51 20.99
C ALA A 7 -5.65 -18.95 21.77
N ALA A 8 -6.44 -19.83 22.38
CA ALA A 8 -7.62 -19.44 23.18
C ALA A 8 -7.26 -18.88 24.57
N GLN A 9 -6.02 -19.02 25.03
CA GLN A 9 -5.53 -18.50 26.33
C GLN A 9 -4.69 -17.23 26.22
N ALA A 10 -4.45 -16.69 25.03
CA ALA A 10 -3.83 -15.39 24.86
C ALA A 10 -4.80 -14.31 25.40
N LYS A 11 -4.64 -13.94 26.66
CA LYS A 11 -5.36 -12.80 27.27
C LYS A 11 -5.12 -11.58 26.38
N TYR A 12 -6.15 -11.13 25.67
CA TYR A 12 -6.06 -9.91 24.86
C TYR A 12 -5.54 -8.78 25.75
N PRO A 13 -4.49 -8.08 25.37
CA PRO A 13 -3.96 -7.01 26.21
C PRO A 13 -5.04 -5.95 26.39
N VAL A 14 -5.26 -5.51 27.63
CA VAL A 14 -6.29 -4.53 28.00
C VAL A 14 -6.20 -3.28 27.13
N SER A 15 -4.99 -2.90 26.73
CA SER A 15 -4.73 -1.79 25.80
C SER A 15 -5.46 -1.98 24.46
N LYS A 16 -5.43 -3.18 23.84
CA LYS A 16 -6.13 -3.43 22.58
C LYS A 16 -7.66 -3.36 22.73
N VAL A 17 -8.20 -3.80 23.86
CA VAL A 17 -9.63 -3.70 24.15
C VAL A 17 -10.06 -2.24 24.25
N ILE A 18 -9.26 -1.40 24.92
CA ILE A 18 -9.54 0.03 25.05
C ILE A 18 -9.49 0.71 23.68
N HIS A 19 -8.45 0.46 22.89
CA HIS A 19 -8.36 1.03 21.54
C HIS A 19 -9.51 0.59 20.63
N SER A 20 -9.93 -0.68 20.70
CA SER A 20 -11.10 -1.17 19.97
C SER A 20 -12.38 -0.49 20.41
N ALA A 21 -12.58 -0.28 21.70
CA ALA A 21 -13.74 0.42 22.22
C ALA A 21 -13.78 1.90 21.76
N ILE A 22 -12.64 2.59 21.77
CA ILE A 22 -12.52 3.97 21.25
C ILE A 22 -12.84 4.00 19.75
N THR A 23 -12.31 3.05 18.99
CA THR A 23 -12.61 2.92 17.54
C THR A 23 -14.11 2.80 17.29
N ILE A 24 -14.79 1.90 18.00
CA ILE A 24 -16.23 1.68 17.87
C ILE A 24 -17.00 2.92 18.30
N PHE A 25 -16.62 3.54 19.41
CA PHE A 25 -17.24 4.78 19.90
C PHE A 25 -17.18 5.88 18.82
N LEU A 26 -16.00 6.12 18.26
CA LEU A 26 -15.82 7.11 17.20
C LEU A 26 -16.69 6.80 15.97
N MET A 27 -16.76 5.56 15.53
CA MET A 27 -17.52 5.17 14.34
C MET A 27 -19.04 5.32 14.51
N PHE A 28 -19.59 5.01 15.68
CA PHE A 28 -21.05 4.89 15.85
C PHE A 28 -21.67 5.97 16.73
N LEU A 29 -20.92 6.55 17.64
CA LEU A 29 -21.44 7.46 18.66
C LEU A 29 -20.96 8.90 18.52
N PHE A 30 -19.83 9.14 17.87
CA PHE A 30 -19.23 10.48 17.75
C PHE A 30 -20.24 11.53 17.26
N GLY A 31 -20.85 11.31 16.10
CA GLY A 31 -21.78 12.26 15.50
C GLY A 31 -23.15 12.36 16.20
N ARG A 32 -23.45 11.42 17.13
CA ARG A 32 -24.66 11.46 17.96
C ARG A 32 -24.45 12.17 19.29
N VAL A 33 -23.21 12.15 19.80
CA VAL A 33 -22.85 12.75 21.10
C VAL A 33 -22.35 14.18 20.92
N ILE A 34 -21.62 14.45 19.84
CA ILE A 34 -21.04 15.77 19.57
C ILE A 34 -22.01 16.55 18.67
N PRO A 35 -22.51 17.71 19.13
CA PRO A 35 -23.41 18.52 18.31
C PRO A 35 -22.68 19.04 17.04
N PRO A 36 -23.42 19.28 15.97
CA PRO A 36 -22.88 19.87 14.75
C PRO A 36 -22.19 21.20 15.01
N PHE A 37 -21.02 21.40 14.41
CA PHE A 37 -20.22 22.62 14.50
C PHE A 37 -19.68 23.02 13.13
N GLY A 38 -19.28 24.28 12.96
CA GLY A 38 -18.62 24.77 11.76
C GLY A 38 -19.45 24.62 10.45
N GLY A 39 -20.78 24.56 10.53
CA GLY A 39 -21.63 24.38 9.37
C GLY A 39 -21.78 22.92 8.88
N ILE A 40 -21.23 21.95 9.60
CA ILE A 40 -21.39 20.52 9.31
C ILE A 40 -22.79 20.07 9.73
N THR A 41 -23.47 19.30 8.88
CA THR A 41 -24.80 18.72 9.20
C THR A 41 -24.65 17.54 10.17
N GLU A 42 -25.77 17.09 10.79
CA GLU A 42 -25.78 15.88 11.64
C GLU A 42 -25.27 14.65 10.91
N VAL A 43 -25.68 14.46 9.65
CA VAL A 43 -25.17 13.39 8.80
C VAL A 43 -23.67 13.53 8.55
N GLY A 44 -23.20 14.76 8.31
CA GLY A 44 -21.78 15.07 8.16
C GLY A 44 -20.97 14.74 9.41
N MET A 45 -21.54 14.99 10.62
CA MET A 45 -20.91 14.61 11.89
C MET A 45 -20.80 13.09 12.06
N ASN A 46 -21.83 12.34 11.65
CA ASN A 46 -21.77 10.89 11.65
C ASN A 46 -20.67 10.37 10.71
N VAL A 47 -20.59 10.90 9.49
CA VAL A 47 -19.53 10.54 8.52
C VAL A 47 -18.13 10.89 9.03
N LEU A 48 -17.98 12.06 9.65
CA LEU A 48 -16.73 12.48 10.29
C LEU A 48 -16.31 11.50 11.40
N GLY A 49 -17.27 11.07 12.22
CA GLY A 49 -17.03 10.06 13.26
C GLY A 49 -16.55 8.72 12.69
N VAL A 50 -17.18 8.25 11.62
CA VAL A 50 -16.74 7.03 10.91
C VAL A 50 -15.32 7.20 10.39
N PHE A 51 -15.00 8.31 9.74
CA PHE A 51 -13.67 8.60 9.20
C PHE A 51 -12.60 8.61 10.29
N LEU A 52 -12.83 9.33 11.38
CA LEU A 52 -11.90 9.38 12.51
C LEU A 52 -11.74 8.00 13.17
N GLY A 53 -12.83 7.26 13.30
CA GLY A 53 -12.80 5.91 13.88
C GLY A 53 -12.02 4.92 13.02
N VAL A 54 -12.17 4.97 11.70
CA VAL A 54 -11.38 4.13 10.76
C VAL A 54 -9.89 4.44 10.87
N ILE A 55 -9.51 5.72 10.81
CA ILE A 55 -8.10 6.13 10.92
C ILE A 55 -7.52 5.70 12.26
N TYR A 56 -8.24 5.96 13.37
CA TYR A 56 -7.78 5.56 14.69
C TYR A 56 -7.61 4.05 14.80
N GLY A 57 -8.56 3.28 14.25
CA GLY A 57 -8.50 1.83 14.21
C GLY A 57 -7.29 1.31 13.44
N TYR A 58 -6.97 1.91 12.29
CA TYR A 58 -5.78 1.56 11.49
C TYR A 58 -4.47 1.85 12.23
N CYS A 59 -4.42 2.94 13.00
CA CYS A 59 -3.22 3.31 13.73
C CYS A 59 -2.99 2.46 15.00
N THR A 60 -4.05 1.96 15.63
CA THR A 60 -3.95 1.39 16.98
C THR A 60 -4.34 -0.07 17.09
N CYS A 61 -5.15 -0.56 16.17
CA CYS A 61 -5.66 -1.94 16.19
C CYS A 61 -5.12 -2.75 15.02
N GLU A 62 -5.94 -2.87 13.99
CA GLU A 62 -5.66 -3.65 12.77
C GLU A 62 -6.35 -2.96 11.59
N ILE A 63 -6.08 -3.41 10.37
CA ILE A 63 -6.71 -2.83 9.17
C ILE A 63 -8.05 -3.53 8.86
N ALA A 64 -8.12 -4.86 9.01
CA ALA A 64 -9.23 -5.64 8.48
C ALA A 64 -10.58 -5.34 9.15
N TRP A 65 -10.70 -5.52 10.46
CA TRP A 65 -11.98 -5.35 11.15
C TRP A 65 -12.45 -3.88 11.22
N PRO A 66 -11.57 -2.85 11.38
CA PRO A 66 -12.02 -1.46 11.31
C PRO A 66 -12.53 -1.08 9.93
N SER A 67 -11.98 -1.64 8.85
CA SER A 67 -12.48 -1.43 7.49
C SER A 67 -13.91 -1.95 7.32
N ILE A 68 -14.16 -3.19 7.75
CA ILE A 68 -15.48 -3.81 7.65
C ILE A 68 -16.50 -3.05 8.51
N LEU A 69 -16.12 -2.75 9.76
CA LEU A 69 -17.00 -2.06 10.70
C LEU A 69 -17.26 -0.61 10.28
N GLY A 70 -16.24 0.07 9.76
CA GLY A 70 -16.34 1.41 9.21
C GLY A 70 -17.29 1.48 8.01
N PHE A 71 -17.25 0.47 7.14
CA PHE A 71 -18.20 0.36 6.04
C PHE A 71 -19.65 0.21 6.54
N VAL A 72 -19.89 -0.64 7.55
CA VAL A 72 -21.20 -0.78 8.18
C VAL A 72 -21.65 0.53 8.84
N ALA A 73 -20.76 1.18 9.57
CA ALA A 73 -21.05 2.46 10.22
C ALA A 73 -21.36 3.57 9.19
N TYR A 74 -20.67 3.58 8.05
CA TYR A 74 -20.96 4.50 6.94
C TYR A 74 -22.36 4.30 6.36
N GLY A 75 -22.77 3.05 6.12
CA GLY A 75 -24.13 2.73 5.70
C GLY A 75 -25.22 3.09 6.73
N LEU A 76 -24.86 3.12 8.02
CA LEU A 76 -25.76 3.53 9.12
C LEU A 76 -25.69 5.03 9.43
N SER A 77 -24.79 5.78 8.81
CA SER A 77 -24.61 7.23 9.05
C SER A 77 -25.75 8.09 8.53
N GLY A 78 -26.57 7.56 7.61
CA GLY A 78 -27.60 8.28 6.88
C GLY A 78 -27.12 9.03 5.64
N ALA A 79 -25.82 8.96 5.31
CA ALA A 79 -25.27 9.57 4.10
C ALA A 79 -25.62 8.79 2.83
N VAL A 80 -25.64 7.46 2.92
CA VAL A 80 -26.00 6.53 1.84
C VAL A 80 -26.76 5.35 2.41
N THR A 81 -27.56 4.68 1.60
CA THR A 81 -28.13 3.39 1.99
C THR A 81 -27.05 2.30 1.92
N MET A 82 -27.19 1.25 2.73
CA MET A 82 -26.25 0.11 2.69
C MET A 82 -26.16 -0.50 1.29
N LYS A 83 -27.27 -0.57 0.56
CA LYS A 83 -27.32 -1.06 -0.83
C LYS A 83 -26.49 -0.19 -1.77
N GLU A 84 -26.64 1.11 -1.72
CA GLU A 84 -25.88 2.06 -2.53
C GLU A 84 -24.40 2.01 -2.17
N GLY A 85 -24.07 1.92 -0.89
CA GLY A 85 -22.69 1.76 -0.41
C GLY A 85 -22.02 0.51 -0.97
N ILE A 86 -22.70 -0.65 -0.92
CA ILE A 86 -22.19 -1.91 -1.49
C ILE A 86 -22.02 -1.78 -3.01
N GLN A 87 -23.01 -1.24 -3.71
CA GLN A 87 -22.93 -1.06 -5.16
C GLN A 87 -21.79 -0.13 -5.57
N ALA A 88 -21.63 1.00 -4.87
CA ALA A 88 -20.53 1.94 -5.12
C ALA A 88 -19.16 1.31 -4.84
N MET A 89 -19.01 0.52 -3.79
CA MET A 89 -17.77 -0.15 -3.44
C MET A 89 -17.44 -1.26 -4.44
N MET A 90 -18.36 -2.18 -4.69
CA MET A 90 -18.14 -3.33 -5.58
C MET A 90 -18.08 -2.95 -7.05
N GLY A 91 -18.68 -1.82 -7.43
CA GLY A 91 -18.63 -1.27 -8.78
C GLY A 91 -17.30 -0.59 -9.13
N GLN A 92 -16.39 -0.41 -8.16
CA GLN A 92 -15.10 0.19 -8.43
C GLN A 92 -14.18 -0.78 -9.19
N SER A 93 -13.61 -0.33 -10.30
CA SER A 93 -12.68 -1.12 -11.10
C SER A 93 -11.48 -1.63 -10.31
N VAL A 94 -11.04 -0.87 -9.29
CA VAL A 94 -9.93 -1.24 -8.40
C VAL A 94 -10.22 -2.53 -7.62
N VAL A 95 -11.47 -2.79 -7.24
CA VAL A 95 -11.85 -4.02 -6.52
C VAL A 95 -11.67 -5.23 -7.41
N PHE A 96 -12.22 -5.19 -8.64
CA PHE A 96 -12.07 -6.25 -9.62
C PHE A 96 -10.59 -6.49 -9.98
N GLN A 97 -9.85 -5.43 -10.26
CA GLN A 97 -8.43 -5.51 -10.57
C GLN A 97 -7.62 -6.10 -9.41
N SER A 98 -7.97 -5.76 -8.16
CA SER A 98 -7.31 -6.33 -6.97
C SER A 98 -7.58 -7.83 -6.85
N ILE A 99 -8.82 -8.28 -7.08
CA ILE A 99 -9.14 -9.72 -7.10
C ILE A 99 -8.31 -10.44 -8.16
N CYS A 100 -8.26 -9.91 -9.39
CA CYS A 100 -7.45 -10.48 -10.47
C CYS A 100 -5.95 -10.51 -10.09
N ALA A 101 -5.43 -9.46 -9.45
CA ALA A 101 -4.04 -9.40 -9.01
C ALA A 101 -3.73 -10.43 -7.92
N PHE A 102 -4.63 -10.64 -6.94
CA PHE A 102 -4.46 -11.69 -5.93
C PHE A 102 -4.45 -13.09 -6.56
N LEU A 103 -5.35 -13.35 -7.51
CA LEU A 103 -5.37 -14.62 -8.24
C LEU A 103 -4.08 -14.82 -9.05
N ALA A 104 -3.62 -13.79 -9.76
CA ALA A 104 -2.37 -13.82 -10.50
C ALA A 104 -1.16 -14.02 -9.59
N ALA A 105 -1.08 -13.31 -8.45
CA ALA A 105 -0.02 -13.47 -7.47
C ALA A 105 0.02 -14.90 -6.89
N GLY A 106 -1.15 -15.45 -6.55
CA GLY A 106 -1.29 -16.83 -6.08
C GLY A 106 -0.80 -17.84 -7.13
N ALA A 107 -1.24 -17.69 -8.38
CA ALA A 107 -0.80 -18.54 -9.49
C ALA A 107 0.71 -18.44 -9.72
N LEU A 108 1.29 -17.23 -9.76
CA LEU A 108 2.72 -17.03 -9.94
C LEU A 108 3.55 -17.68 -8.82
N SER A 109 3.05 -17.61 -7.58
CA SER A 109 3.70 -18.25 -6.44
C SER A 109 3.65 -19.77 -6.55
N GLU A 110 2.49 -20.34 -6.88
CA GLU A 110 2.27 -21.80 -7.03
C GLU A 110 3.13 -22.39 -8.15
N PHE A 111 3.18 -21.72 -9.30
CA PHE A 111 4.02 -22.15 -10.42
C PHE A 111 5.51 -21.87 -10.25
N GLY A 112 5.93 -21.30 -9.10
CA GLY A 112 7.32 -21.01 -8.81
C GLY A 112 7.95 -19.94 -9.70
N PHE A 113 7.14 -19.12 -10.36
CA PHE A 113 7.61 -18.02 -11.21
C PHE A 113 8.53 -17.07 -10.46
N SER A 114 8.19 -16.71 -9.22
CA SER A 114 9.00 -15.83 -8.40
C SER A 114 10.40 -16.40 -8.17
N LYS A 115 10.51 -17.70 -7.88
CA LYS A 115 11.81 -18.38 -7.70
C LYS A 115 12.63 -18.39 -8.99
N TRP A 116 11.98 -18.64 -10.11
CA TRP A 116 12.62 -18.54 -11.43
C TRP A 116 13.10 -17.13 -11.72
N PHE A 117 12.24 -16.13 -11.50
CA PHE A 117 12.57 -14.71 -11.70
C PHE A 117 13.74 -14.25 -10.83
N VAL A 118 13.79 -14.67 -9.56
CA VAL A 118 14.91 -14.38 -8.63
C VAL A 118 16.21 -14.92 -9.21
N ARG A 119 16.23 -16.20 -9.60
CA ARG A 119 17.44 -16.83 -10.17
C ARG A 119 17.87 -16.14 -11.47
N TRP A 120 16.93 -15.91 -12.37
CA TRP A 120 17.18 -15.23 -13.63
C TRP A 120 17.70 -13.81 -13.44
N SER A 121 17.09 -13.02 -12.57
CA SER A 121 17.48 -11.62 -12.34
C SER A 121 18.84 -11.51 -11.64
N LEU A 122 19.08 -12.31 -10.60
CA LEU A 122 20.34 -12.29 -9.85
C LEU A 122 21.52 -12.89 -10.65
N SER A 123 21.27 -13.74 -11.64
CA SER A 123 22.32 -14.28 -12.52
C SER A 123 22.90 -13.25 -13.50
N ARG A 124 22.31 -12.06 -13.62
CA ARG A 124 22.80 -11.04 -14.54
C ARG A 124 24.09 -10.41 -14.03
N LYS A 125 25.08 -10.31 -14.90
CA LYS A 125 26.41 -9.75 -14.58
C LYS A 125 26.35 -8.35 -13.94
N VAL A 126 25.35 -7.55 -14.31
CA VAL A 126 25.12 -6.18 -13.80
C VAL A 126 24.87 -6.17 -12.29
N PHE A 127 24.20 -7.20 -11.75
CA PHE A 127 23.79 -7.28 -10.34
C PHE A 127 24.78 -8.04 -9.46
N LYS A 128 25.80 -8.68 -10.06
CA LYS A 128 26.77 -9.49 -9.34
C LYS A 128 27.46 -8.71 -8.23
N GLY A 129 27.25 -9.11 -6.99
CA GLY A 129 27.81 -8.47 -5.80
C GLY A 129 27.31 -7.06 -5.50
N LYS A 130 26.28 -6.56 -6.22
CA LYS A 130 25.78 -5.19 -6.13
C LYS A 130 24.30 -5.15 -5.71
N PRO A 131 23.97 -5.49 -4.47
CA PRO A 131 22.57 -5.58 -4.02
C PRO A 131 21.82 -4.25 -4.11
N ILE A 132 22.49 -3.12 -3.92
CA ILE A 132 21.90 -1.78 -4.03
C ILE A 132 21.42 -1.50 -5.46
N ILE A 133 22.23 -1.85 -6.47
CA ILE A 133 21.86 -1.68 -7.88
C ILE A 133 20.68 -2.58 -8.23
N TYR A 134 20.67 -3.82 -7.71
CA TYR A 134 19.56 -4.74 -7.92
C TYR A 134 18.25 -4.17 -7.38
N ILE A 135 18.23 -3.69 -6.14
CA ILE A 135 17.04 -3.10 -5.52
C ILE A 135 16.61 -1.84 -6.28
N TRP A 136 17.55 -1.00 -6.66
CA TRP A 136 17.26 0.22 -7.44
C TRP A 136 16.59 -0.11 -8.78
N CYS A 137 17.19 -1.02 -9.56
CA CYS A 137 16.62 -1.45 -10.84
C CYS A 137 15.25 -2.10 -10.67
N PHE A 138 15.08 -2.95 -9.63
CA PHE A 138 13.81 -3.56 -9.32
C PHE A 138 12.72 -2.49 -9.07
N LEU A 139 12.99 -1.54 -8.19
CA LEU A 139 12.05 -0.48 -7.86
C LEU A 139 11.75 0.45 -9.05
N VAL A 140 12.76 0.81 -9.84
CA VAL A 140 12.57 1.67 -11.02
C VAL A 140 11.75 0.95 -12.09
N ILE A 141 12.10 -0.27 -12.46
CA ILE A 141 11.40 -1.01 -13.54
C ILE A 141 9.94 -1.25 -13.16
N PHE A 142 9.69 -1.72 -11.93
CA PHE A 142 8.34 -1.98 -11.49
C PHE A 142 7.56 -0.71 -11.11
N GLY A 143 8.24 0.35 -10.67
CA GLY A 143 7.61 1.66 -10.52
C GLY A 143 7.15 2.23 -11.85
N LEU A 144 7.96 2.11 -12.92
CA LEU A 144 7.56 2.48 -14.27
C LEU A 144 6.37 1.65 -14.79
N SER A 145 6.22 0.39 -14.35
CA SER A 145 5.07 -0.44 -14.72
C SER A 145 3.74 0.11 -14.13
N ALA A 146 3.79 0.89 -13.06
CA ALA A 146 2.62 1.53 -12.45
C ALA A 146 1.98 2.59 -13.37
N VAL A 147 2.68 3.01 -14.40
CA VAL A 147 2.14 3.87 -15.47
C VAL A 147 1.00 3.18 -16.25
N VAL A 148 1.13 1.88 -16.46
CA VAL A 148 0.20 1.07 -17.28
C VAL A 148 -0.71 0.21 -16.42
N ILE A 149 -0.18 -0.32 -15.32
CA ILE A 149 -0.90 -1.20 -14.41
C ILE A 149 -1.36 -0.38 -13.20
N TYR A 150 -2.62 -0.55 -12.80
CA TYR A 150 -3.15 0.16 -11.64
C TYR A 150 -2.31 -0.14 -10.38
N THR A 151 -2.00 0.91 -9.62
CA THR A 151 -1.01 0.89 -8.52
C THR A 151 -1.28 -0.18 -7.47
N VAL A 152 -2.52 -0.31 -6.99
CA VAL A 152 -2.84 -1.24 -5.88
C VAL A 152 -2.68 -2.70 -6.27
N PRO A 153 -3.25 -3.20 -7.39
CA PRO A 153 -3.01 -4.55 -7.87
C PRO A 153 -1.53 -4.86 -8.12
N LEU A 154 -0.79 -3.90 -8.68
CA LEU A 154 0.64 -4.04 -8.92
C LEU A 154 1.43 -4.19 -7.62
N GLN A 155 1.13 -3.37 -6.60
CA GLN A 155 1.77 -3.46 -5.28
C GLN A 155 1.56 -4.84 -4.65
N VAL A 156 0.32 -5.36 -4.68
CA VAL A 156 0.00 -6.68 -4.13
C VAL A 156 0.84 -7.77 -4.80
N LEU A 157 0.91 -7.74 -6.12
CA LEU A 157 1.73 -8.69 -6.89
C LEU A 157 3.22 -8.59 -6.50
N LEU A 158 3.75 -7.38 -6.43
CA LEU A 158 5.15 -7.14 -6.13
C LEU A 158 5.52 -7.48 -4.68
N TYR A 159 4.59 -7.33 -3.74
CA TYR A 159 4.82 -7.77 -2.35
C TYR A 159 5.00 -9.28 -2.28
N ALA A 160 4.21 -10.05 -3.02
CA ALA A 160 4.39 -11.50 -3.10
C ALA A 160 5.75 -11.86 -3.72
N VAL A 161 6.11 -11.24 -4.85
CA VAL A 161 7.42 -11.45 -5.50
C VAL A 161 8.57 -11.08 -4.57
N TRP A 162 8.48 -9.95 -3.84
CA TRP A 162 9.52 -9.53 -2.91
C TRP A 162 9.64 -10.46 -1.70
N ALA A 163 8.53 -10.96 -1.19
CA ALA A 163 8.54 -11.96 -0.12
C ALA A 163 9.25 -13.25 -0.56
N ASP A 164 9.01 -13.71 -1.79
CA ASP A 164 9.68 -14.88 -2.37
C ASP A 164 11.19 -14.62 -2.61
N ILE A 165 11.57 -13.40 -3.00
CA ILE A 165 12.99 -12.98 -3.07
C ILE A 165 13.63 -13.08 -1.68
N ALA A 166 12.98 -12.54 -0.66
CA ALA A 166 13.48 -12.56 0.71
C ALA A 166 13.63 -13.99 1.24
N GLU A 167 12.64 -14.85 1.02
CA GLU A 167 12.69 -16.26 1.40
C GLU A 167 13.82 -17.00 0.68
N SER A 168 13.98 -16.77 -0.63
CA SER A 168 15.06 -17.37 -1.43
C SER A 168 16.46 -16.94 -0.97
N CYS A 169 16.57 -15.73 -0.41
CA CYS A 169 17.82 -15.23 0.20
C CYS A 169 17.98 -15.69 1.67
N GLY A 170 17.00 -16.42 2.24
CA GLY A 170 17.03 -16.87 3.62
C GLY A 170 16.75 -15.78 4.66
N TYR A 171 16.09 -14.68 4.28
CA TYR A 171 15.62 -13.69 5.25
C TYR A 171 14.35 -14.15 5.95
N GLU A 172 14.20 -13.78 7.22
CA GLU A 172 12.98 -14.03 7.97
C GLU A 172 11.83 -13.13 7.48
N LYS A 173 10.58 -13.63 7.57
CA LYS A 173 9.37 -12.90 7.12
C LYS A 173 9.22 -11.51 7.78
N ASN A 174 9.68 -11.36 9.01
CA ASN A 174 9.61 -10.11 9.78
C ASN A 174 10.94 -9.34 9.80
N SER A 175 11.82 -9.59 8.85
CA SER A 175 13.11 -8.90 8.77
C SER A 175 12.98 -7.46 8.26
N LYS A 176 13.94 -6.61 8.63
CA LYS A 176 14.04 -5.25 8.10
C LYS A 176 14.15 -5.23 6.57
N PHE A 177 14.75 -6.27 5.96
CA PHE A 177 14.85 -6.41 4.52
C PHE A 177 13.46 -6.50 3.85
N VAL A 178 12.55 -7.31 4.41
CA VAL A 178 11.19 -7.48 3.90
C VAL A 178 10.41 -6.17 4.00
N TYR A 179 10.42 -5.54 5.17
CA TYR A 179 9.69 -4.28 5.37
C TYR A 179 10.26 -3.14 4.50
N ALA A 180 11.57 -3.05 4.36
CA ALA A 180 12.19 -2.07 3.47
C ALA A 180 11.78 -2.31 2.01
N GLY A 181 11.72 -3.56 1.55
CA GLY A 181 11.24 -3.86 0.21
C GLY A 181 9.79 -3.45 0.00
N PHE A 182 8.90 -3.76 0.94
CA PHE A 182 7.50 -3.36 0.87
C PHE A 182 7.33 -1.84 0.83
N THR A 183 8.05 -1.12 1.69
CA THR A 183 8.06 0.35 1.68
C THR A 183 8.59 0.90 0.38
N GLY A 184 9.67 0.33 -0.15
CA GLY A 184 10.24 0.71 -1.44
C GLY A 184 9.28 0.48 -2.61
N ILE A 185 8.59 -0.67 -2.64
CA ILE A 185 7.58 -0.99 -3.65
C ILE A 185 6.41 0.00 -3.57
N MET A 186 5.91 0.28 -2.36
CA MET A 186 4.85 1.26 -2.16
C MET A 186 5.27 2.64 -2.71
N LEU A 187 6.46 3.11 -2.36
CA LEU A 187 7.01 4.38 -2.85
C LEU A 187 7.16 4.37 -4.36
N ALA A 188 7.73 3.31 -4.95
CA ALA A 188 7.98 3.20 -6.38
C ALA A 188 6.68 3.17 -7.19
N CYS A 189 5.70 2.37 -6.78
CA CYS A 189 4.42 2.29 -7.50
C CYS A 189 3.61 3.58 -7.38
N THR A 190 3.57 4.20 -6.19
CA THR A 190 2.83 5.45 -5.99
C THR A 190 3.46 6.62 -6.75
N ALA A 191 4.79 6.73 -6.72
CA ALA A 191 5.49 7.76 -7.47
C ALA A 191 5.46 7.48 -8.99
N GLY A 192 5.53 6.20 -9.39
CA GLY A 192 5.43 5.77 -10.78
C GLY A 192 4.07 6.06 -11.41
N ASP A 193 2.98 5.83 -10.69
CA ASP A 193 1.63 6.23 -11.13
C ASP A 193 1.54 7.72 -11.45
N SER A 194 2.35 8.55 -10.81
CA SER A 194 2.36 10.00 -11.02
C SER A 194 3.09 10.47 -12.29
N LEU A 195 3.74 9.58 -13.04
CA LEU A 195 4.51 9.95 -14.23
C LEU A 195 3.63 10.40 -15.40
N ILE A 196 2.43 9.82 -15.53
CA ILE A 196 1.48 10.22 -16.57
C ILE A 196 0.39 11.11 -15.96
N PRO A 197 0.23 12.33 -16.44
CA PRO A 197 -0.75 13.28 -15.92
C PRO A 197 -2.19 13.02 -16.40
N TYR A 198 -2.40 12.01 -17.26
CA TYR A 198 -3.67 11.80 -17.96
C TYR A 198 -4.61 10.80 -17.28
N THR A 199 -4.35 10.40 -16.05
CA THR A 199 -5.31 9.56 -15.29
C THR A 199 -6.44 10.43 -14.77
N SER A 200 -7.66 9.87 -14.68
CA SER A 200 -8.90 10.63 -14.38
C SER A 200 -8.81 11.48 -13.12
N TRP A 201 -8.21 10.98 -12.04
CA TRP A 201 -8.09 11.74 -10.80
C TRP A 201 -7.07 12.90 -10.89
N LYS A 202 -6.03 12.77 -11.70
CA LYS A 202 -5.04 13.82 -11.91
C LYS A 202 -5.58 14.92 -12.83
N LEU A 203 -6.36 14.55 -13.85
CA LEU A 203 -7.06 15.51 -14.69
C LEU A 203 -8.04 16.33 -13.87
N GLY A 204 -8.84 15.68 -12.99
CA GLY A 204 -9.73 16.40 -12.07
C GLY A 204 -8.98 17.34 -11.12
N LEU A 205 -7.79 16.96 -10.65
CA LEU A 205 -6.93 17.85 -9.86
C LEU A 205 -6.42 19.04 -10.69
N ALA A 206 -6.00 18.80 -11.94
CA ALA A 206 -5.55 19.84 -12.86
C ALA A 206 -6.67 20.83 -13.20
N GLU A 207 -7.88 20.34 -13.43
CA GLU A 207 -9.07 21.17 -13.66
C GLU A 207 -9.40 22.03 -12.44
N THR A 208 -9.37 21.43 -11.24
CA THR A 208 -9.60 22.16 -9.99
C THR A 208 -8.56 23.25 -9.77
N TRP A 209 -7.29 22.95 -10.05
CA TRP A 209 -6.21 23.93 -10.00
C TRP A 209 -6.43 25.07 -11.02
N SER A 210 -6.72 24.73 -12.27
CA SER A 210 -6.95 25.72 -13.33
C SER A 210 -8.11 26.64 -12.99
N ALA A 211 -9.18 26.10 -12.40
CA ALA A 211 -10.32 26.89 -11.94
C ALA A 211 -9.96 27.83 -10.77
N ALA A 212 -9.08 27.40 -9.86
CA ALA A 212 -8.69 28.19 -8.68
C ALA A 212 -7.67 29.29 -8.99
N VAL A 213 -6.73 29.04 -9.91
CA VAL A 213 -5.57 29.91 -10.19
C VAL A 213 -5.72 30.70 -11.50
N GLY A 214 -6.67 30.29 -12.37
CA GLY A 214 -6.90 30.93 -13.67
C GLY A 214 -5.82 30.63 -14.71
N GLY A 215 -5.02 29.57 -14.52
CA GLY A 215 -3.96 29.14 -15.42
C GLY A 215 -4.02 27.66 -15.78
N GLU A 216 -3.51 27.28 -16.93
CA GLU A 216 -3.44 25.88 -17.35
C GLU A 216 -2.13 25.24 -16.89
N ILE A 217 -2.21 23.96 -16.45
CA ILE A 217 -1.04 23.16 -16.12
C ILE A 217 -0.41 22.64 -17.41
N ASN A 218 0.88 22.93 -17.62
CA ASN A 218 1.64 22.30 -18.69
C ASN A 218 1.90 20.84 -18.35
N LEU A 219 1.12 19.94 -18.96
CA LEU A 219 1.16 18.50 -18.67
C LEU A 219 2.49 17.84 -19.05
N VAL A 220 3.19 18.36 -20.06
CA VAL A 220 4.52 17.84 -20.45
C VAL A 220 5.55 18.20 -19.37
N LEU A 221 5.56 19.45 -18.93
CA LEU A 221 6.46 19.87 -17.84
C LEU A 221 6.15 19.14 -16.54
N PHE A 222 4.87 18.93 -16.24
CA PHE A 222 4.43 18.11 -15.09
C PHE A 222 5.01 16.68 -15.18
N GLY A 223 4.87 15.99 -16.32
CA GLY A 223 5.42 14.65 -16.53
C GLY A 223 6.94 14.58 -16.39
N LEU A 224 7.67 15.58 -16.91
CA LEU A 224 9.13 15.66 -16.76
C LEU A 224 9.53 15.86 -15.29
N MET A 225 8.86 16.77 -14.58
CA MET A 225 9.14 17.03 -13.17
C MET A 225 8.82 15.82 -12.29
N THR A 226 7.68 15.17 -12.50
CA THR A 226 7.32 13.96 -11.75
C THR A 226 8.26 12.80 -12.03
N THR A 227 8.77 12.66 -13.27
CA THR A 227 9.79 11.66 -13.62
C THR A 227 11.09 11.93 -12.87
N LEU A 228 11.54 13.17 -12.83
CA LEU A 228 12.73 13.55 -12.07
C LEU A 228 12.56 13.26 -10.58
N ILE A 229 11.43 13.64 -10.00
CA ILE A 229 11.10 13.40 -8.59
C ILE A 229 11.06 11.90 -8.30
N PHE A 230 10.45 11.09 -9.17
CA PHE A 230 10.42 9.64 -9.07
C PHE A 230 11.83 9.05 -8.97
N LEU A 231 12.70 9.39 -9.92
CA LEU A 231 14.08 8.88 -9.96
C LEU A 231 14.89 9.32 -8.74
N LEU A 232 14.75 10.58 -8.32
CA LEU A 232 15.42 11.11 -7.13
C LEU A 232 14.92 10.44 -5.86
N ALA A 233 13.60 10.25 -5.70
CA ALA A 233 13.00 9.62 -4.54
C ALA A 233 13.45 8.16 -4.39
N ILE A 234 13.40 7.38 -5.48
CA ILE A 234 13.86 5.99 -5.46
C ILE A 234 15.37 5.90 -5.18
N THR A 235 16.16 6.77 -5.80
CA THR A 235 17.61 6.80 -5.58
C THR A 235 17.94 7.15 -4.14
N ALA A 236 17.31 8.19 -3.60
CA ALA A 236 17.48 8.59 -2.20
C ALA A 236 17.07 7.45 -1.25
N TYR A 237 15.90 6.84 -1.49
CA TYR A 237 15.43 5.71 -0.68
C TYR A 237 16.43 4.57 -0.64
N VAL A 238 16.92 4.14 -1.80
CA VAL A 238 17.85 3.00 -1.90
C VAL A 238 19.21 3.32 -1.26
N LEU A 239 19.70 4.54 -1.40
CA LEU A 239 20.93 4.99 -0.74
C LEU A 239 20.80 5.02 0.79
N LEU A 240 19.61 5.30 1.31
CA LEU A 240 19.32 5.36 2.75
C LEU A 240 19.10 3.97 3.40
N LEU A 241 18.96 2.89 2.62
CA LEU A 241 18.72 1.53 3.15
C LEU A 241 19.80 1.09 4.15
N LYS A 242 21.08 1.32 3.86
CA LYS A 242 22.19 0.95 4.75
C LYS A 242 22.40 1.96 5.89
N PRO A 243 22.61 3.26 5.62
CA PRO A 243 23.04 4.20 6.67
C PRO A 243 21.93 4.51 7.67
N ILE A 244 20.69 4.66 7.25
CA ILE A 244 19.57 5.07 8.12
C ILE A 244 18.72 3.87 8.54
N LEU A 245 18.23 3.09 7.58
CA LEU A 245 17.34 1.96 7.87
C LEU A 245 18.07 0.74 8.41
N LYS A 246 19.42 0.71 8.29
CA LYS A 246 20.29 -0.38 8.76
C LYS A 246 19.80 -1.75 8.28
N VAL A 247 19.50 -1.82 6.99
CA VAL A 247 19.04 -3.05 6.32
C VAL A 247 20.27 -3.91 5.99
N ASP A 248 20.24 -5.16 6.43
CA ASP A 248 21.27 -6.13 6.06
C ASP A 248 21.04 -6.63 4.63
N LEU A 249 21.98 -6.37 3.74
CA LEU A 249 21.96 -6.79 2.34
C LEU A 249 22.98 -7.92 2.04
N SER A 250 23.63 -8.46 3.06
CA SER A 250 24.72 -9.44 2.91
C SER A 250 24.24 -10.73 2.25
N ARG A 251 23.06 -11.23 2.62
CA ARG A 251 22.49 -12.46 2.07
C ARG A 251 22.09 -12.31 0.60
N LEU A 252 21.53 -11.16 0.21
CA LEU A 252 21.25 -10.85 -1.19
C LEU A 252 22.53 -10.75 -2.00
N GLN A 253 23.56 -10.14 -1.44
CA GLN A 253 24.90 -10.06 -2.06
C GLN A 253 25.52 -11.45 -2.24
N ALA A 254 25.49 -12.29 -1.22
CA ALA A 254 26.01 -13.65 -1.27
C ALA A 254 25.30 -14.49 -2.35
N LEU A 255 23.97 -14.44 -2.41
CA LEU A 255 23.20 -15.18 -3.40
C LEU A 255 23.54 -14.75 -4.84
N SER A 256 23.77 -13.45 -5.05
CA SER A 256 24.17 -12.92 -6.37
C SER A 256 25.57 -13.35 -6.81
N LEU A 257 26.41 -13.82 -5.89
CA LEU A 257 27.75 -14.34 -6.17
C LEU A 257 27.78 -15.84 -6.46
N ILE A 258 26.82 -16.59 -5.90
CA ILE A 258 26.78 -18.07 -5.99
C ILE A 258 26.13 -18.55 -7.30
N HIS A 259 25.21 -17.79 -7.89
CA HIS A 259 24.46 -18.17 -9.08
C HIS A 259 25.18 -17.79 -10.40
N ILE A 260 26.42 -18.30 -10.55
CA ILE A 260 27.16 -18.20 -11.83
C ILE A 260 27.58 -19.60 -12.29
#